data_23fb84f4dfbbbe5258685aec1f35994d
#
_entry.id   23fb84f4dfbbbe5258685aec1f35994d
#
_cell.length_a   1.000
_cell.length_b   1.000
_cell.length_c   1.000
_cell.angle_alpha   90.00
_cell.angle_beta   90.00
_cell.angle_gamma   90.00
#
_symmetry.space_group_name_H-M   'P 1'
#
loop_
_entity.id
_entity.type
_entity.pdbx_description
1 polymer ?
#
loop_
_entity_poly.entity_id
_entity_poly.type
_entity_poly.pdbx_seq_one_letter_code
_entity_poly.pdbx_strand_id
1 'polypeptide(L)'
;MQALVHDPESPSSLRRAEVPDPVPAPDEALIAVAAASFNFLDLAYADTVHGVGAVPGEDAAGVVVTTAADGSGPPAGTRVASFAMGGALAGRRAVATADLGVVPDGIDLVTAAALPAAGVTALRAVRRLGTVLGRRVLVTGASGGVGRFAVQLAALAGAHVVAHVGSAPRGAGLRELGAAEVVTDLDGVAPVHGVVENVGGPLLTAAVTLLAEGGVALSVGQASGQPSTIDFEAERRHGGHRAVEVFTVDTGYAGFGGDIEELLGLVAAGRLDPQIGWRGSWDRAVEAAEALRARKVAGKAVVEIGTV
;
A
#
# COMPACT_ATOMS: atom_id res chain seq x y z
N MET A 1 25.81 6.86 -6.27
CA MET A 1 25.20 5.52 -6.13
C MET A 1 24.40 5.14 -7.36
N GLN A 2 24.13 3.84 -7.57
CA GLN A 2 23.20 3.40 -8.62
C GLN A 2 21.75 3.58 -8.19
N ALA A 3 20.88 4.00 -9.13
CA ALA A 3 19.46 4.15 -8.92
C ALA A 3 18.67 3.87 -10.20
N LEU A 4 17.37 3.60 -10.06
CA LEU A 4 16.40 3.74 -11.14
C LEU A 4 15.82 5.16 -11.04
N VAL A 5 15.86 5.92 -12.14
CA VAL A 5 15.34 7.27 -12.19
C VAL A 5 14.12 7.33 -13.10
N HIS A 6 13.23 8.26 -12.81
CA HIS A 6 12.09 8.55 -13.67
C HIS A 6 12.57 9.19 -14.98
N ASP A 7 12.20 8.58 -16.11
CA ASP A 7 12.54 9.00 -17.46
C ASP A 7 11.39 8.63 -18.41
N PRO A 8 10.51 9.59 -18.77
CA PRO A 8 9.34 9.35 -19.59
C PRO A 8 9.63 8.71 -20.98
N GLU A 9 10.87 8.88 -21.49
CA GLU A 9 11.28 8.33 -22.78
C GLU A 9 11.75 6.87 -22.68
N SER A 10 11.97 6.36 -21.46
CA SER A 10 12.45 5.01 -21.20
C SER A 10 11.28 4.02 -21.01
N PRO A 11 11.49 2.70 -21.23
CA PRO A 11 10.49 1.68 -20.96
C PRO A 11 9.98 1.77 -19.51
N SER A 12 8.65 1.75 -19.35
CA SER A 12 7.98 1.93 -18.06
C SER A 12 8.36 3.19 -17.29
N SER A 13 8.85 4.24 -17.99
CA SER A 13 9.34 5.49 -17.43
C SER A 13 10.47 5.30 -16.40
N LEU A 14 11.27 4.24 -16.53
CA LEU A 14 12.36 3.91 -15.63
C LEU A 14 13.67 3.71 -16.39
N ARG A 15 14.74 4.36 -15.93
CA ARG A 15 16.10 4.22 -16.47
C ARG A 15 17.12 4.07 -15.34
N ARG A 16 18.07 3.17 -15.53
CA ARG A 16 19.20 3.04 -14.61
C ARG A 16 20.16 4.22 -14.77
N ALA A 17 20.57 4.82 -13.67
CA ALA A 17 21.48 5.97 -13.67
C ALA A 17 22.37 5.96 -12.43
N GLU A 18 23.51 6.66 -12.54
CA GLU A 18 24.31 7.04 -11.39
C GLU A 18 23.82 8.40 -10.88
N VAL A 19 23.51 8.47 -9.59
CA VAL A 19 23.03 9.69 -8.92
C VAL A 19 23.90 9.96 -7.67
N PRO A 20 23.96 11.22 -7.19
CA PRO A 20 24.58 11.53 -5.91
C PRO A 20 24.00 10.69 -4.77
N ASP A 21 24.82 10.37 -3.77
CA ASP A 21 24.31 9.79 -2.54
C ASP A 21 23.41 10.81 -1.81
N PRO A 22 22.31 10.38 -1.17
CA PRO A 22 21.48 11.30 -0.42
C PRO A 22 22.21 11.80 0.83
N VAL A 23 21.97 13.06 1.16
CA VAL A 23 22.48 13.70 2.38
C VAL A 23 21.32 13.76 3.37
N PRO A 24 21.36 12.97 4.48
CA PRO A 24 20.27 12.96 5.44
C PRO A 24 20.14 14.28 6.20
N ALA A 25 18.91 14.71 6.46
CA ALA A 25 18.60 15.78 7.40
C ALA A 25 18.93 15.33 8.84
N PRO A 26 18.94 16.25 9.84
CA PRO A 26 19.32 15.90 11.22
C PRO A 26 18.49 14.78 11.85
N ASP A 27 17.20 14.66 11.50
CA ASP A 27 16.23 13.67 11.96
C ASP A 27 16.10 12.46 11.03
N GLU A 28 16.94 12.39 9.99
CA GLU A 28 16.95 11.29 9.03
C GLU A 28 18.12 10.33 9.26
N ALA A 29 17.85 9.04 9.12
CA ALA A 29 18.86 8.01 9.02
C ALA A 29 19.14 7.68 7.55
N LEU A 30 20.40 7.32 7.22
CA LEU A 30 20.76 6.78 5.92
C LEU A 30 20.67 5.26 5.98
N ILE A 31 19.89 4.67 5.08
CA ILE A 31 19.76 3.21 4.94
C ILE A 31 20.42 2.73 3.65
N ALA A 32 21.14 1.59 3.71
CA ALA A 32 21.52 0.82 2.54
C ALA A 32 20.31 -0.05 2.17
N VAL A 33 19.76 0.14 0.97
CA VAL A 33 18.52 -0.50 0.54
C VAL A 33 18.83 -1.89 -0.02
N ALA A 34 18.19 -2.92 0.55
CA ALA A 34 18.26 -4.30 0.07
C ALA A 34 17.12 -4.64 -0.89
N ALA A 35 15.92 -4.13 -0.60
CA ALA A 35 14.73 -4.36 -1.40
C ALA A 35 13.81 -3.13 -1.38
N ALA A 36 13.06 -2.95 -2.47
CA ALA A 36 12.02 -1.93 -2.62
C ALA A 36 10.77 -2.53 -3.25
N SER A 37 9.60 -1.96 -3.00
CA SER A 37 8.38 -2.42 -3.67
C SER A 37 7.71 -1.33 -4.47
N PHE A 38 7.11 -1.72 -5.58
CA PHE A 38 6.29 -0.83 -6.40
C PHE A 38 4.89 -0.68 -5.84
N ASN A 39 4.40 0.54 -5.85
CA ASN A 39 3.01 0.90 -5.64
C ASN A 39 2.36 1.37 -6.95
N PHE A 40 1.02 1.39 -6.98
CA PHE A 40 0.29 1.89 -8.14
C PHE A 40 0.62 3.35 -8.43
N LEU A 41 0.83 4.16 -7.38
CA LEU A 41 1.17 5.57 -7.47
C LEU A 41 2.51 5.79 -8.18
N ASP A 42 3.53 4.98 -7.88
CA ASP A 42 4.85 5.08 -8.52
C ASP A 42 4.79 4.96 -10.05
N LEU A 43 3.77 4.28 -10.57
CA LEU A 43 3.66 3.94 -11.99
C LEU A 43 2.56 4.70 -12.71
N ALA A 44 1.38 4.88 -12.09
CA ALA A 44 0.23 5.50 -12.73
C ALA A 44 0.32 7.03 -12.75
N TYR A 45 1.02 7.59 -11.78
CA TYR A 45 1.18 9.04 -11.61
C TYR A 45 2.64 9.48 -11.68
N ALA A 46 3.53 8.64 -12.22
CA ALA A 46 4.96 8.90 -12.30
C ALA A 46 5.28 10.29 -12.85
N ASP A 47 4.64 10.68 -13.97
CA ASP A 47 4.88 11.97 -14.64
C ASP A 47 4.37 13.18 -13.83
N THR A 48 3.47 12.99 -12.88
CA THR A 48 2.91 14.07 -12.04
C THR A 48 3.52 14.12 -10.65
N VAL A 49 4.01 13.00 -10.15
CA VAL A 49 4.57 12.87 -8.80
C VAL A 49 6.10 13.02 -8.81
N HIS A 50 6.75 12.54 -9.88
CA HIS A 50 8.20 12.54 -9.97
C HIS A 50 8.67 13.47 -11.10
N GLY A 51 9.64 14.34 -10.80
CA GLY A 51 10.36 15.08 -11.85
C GLY A 51 11.28 14.15 -12.64
N VAL A 52 11.60 14.52 -13.89
CA VAL A 52 12.58 13.78 -14.70
C VAL A 52 13.92 13.71 -13.98
N GLY A 53 14.49 12.51 -13.89
CA GLY A 53 15.73 12.24 -13.16
C GLY A 53 15.57 11.99 -11.66
N ALA A 54 14.37 12.18 -11.09
CA ALA A 54 14.12 11.84 -9.69
C ALA A 54 14.13 10.31 -9.49
N VAL A 55 14.52 9.86 -8.31
CA VAL A 55 14.45 8.44 -7.91
C VAL A 55 13.06 8.16 -7.35
N PRO A 56 12.24 7.32 -8.00
CA PRO A 56 10.92 6.99 -7.50
C PRO A 56 10.96 5.90 -6.40
N GLY A 57 9.76 5.49 -5.96
CA GLY A 57 9.53 4.41 -5.01
C GLY A 57 9.33 4.92 -3.59
N GLU A 58 8.28 4.44 -2.95
CA GLU A 58 7.90 4.84 -1.58
C GLU A 58 8.43 3.84 -0.54
N ASP A 59 8.39 2.55 -0.86
CA ASP A 59 8.65 1.43 0.06
C ASP A 59 10.06 0.90 -0.11
N ALA A 60 10.83 0.84 0.98
CA ALA A 60 12.11 0.16 1.01
C ALA A 60 12.33 -0.60 2.31
N ALA A 61 13.19 -1.62 2.26
CA ALA A 61 13.78 -2.23 3.44
C ALA A 61 15.28 -2.41 3.24
N GLY A 62 16.02 -2.28 4.33
CA GLY A 62 17.47 -2.31 4.29
C GLY A 62 18.08 -2.27 5.67
N VAL A 63 19.33 -1.77 5.75
CA VAL A 63 20.08 -1.66 7.00
C VAL A 63 20.51 -0.21 7.20
N VAL A 64 20.35 0.31 8.42
CA VAL A 64 20.85 1.64 8.80
C VAL A 64 22.38 1.66 8.70
N VAL A 65 22.92 2.56 7.87
CA VAL A 65 24.36 2.76 7.71
C VAL A 65 24.87 4.03 8.40
N THR A 66 24.00 5.03 8.54
CA THR A 66 24.29 6.26 9.32
C THR A 66 23.06 6.61 10.14
N THR A 67 23.24 6.78 11.43
CA THR A 67 22.20 7.21 12.37
C THR A 67 21.84 8.68 12.17
N ALA A 68 20.62 9.06 12.56
CA ALA A 68 20.20 10.46 12.58
C ALA A 68 21.10 11.30 13.51
N ALA A 69 21.42 12.52 13.07
CA ALA A 69 22.34 13.38 13.80
C ALA A 69 21.75 13.94 15.10
N ASP A 70 20.43 13.99 15.21
CA ASP A 70 19.70 14.40 16.41
C ASP A 70 19.61 13.30 17.49
N GLY A 71 20.13 12.11 17.19
CA GLY A 71 20.12 10.95 18.10
C GLY A 71 18.82 10.15 18.09
N SER A 72 17.86 10.49 17.22
CA SER A 72 16.62 9.74 17.07
C SER A 72 16.81 8.44 16.26
N GLY A 73 15.83 7.53 16.35
CA GLY A 73 15.76 6.31 15.55
C GLY A 73 16.74 5.21 15.92
N PRO A 74 16.79 4.15 15.11
CA PRO A 74 17.58 2.96 15.39
C PRO A 74 19.08 3.15 15.07
N PRO A 75 19.99 2.44 15.79
CA PRO A 75 21.42 2.52 15.58
C PRO A 75 21.84 1.90 14.23
N ALA A 76 23.05 2.23 13.76
CA ALA A 76 23.66 1.61 12.60
C ALA A 76 23.74 0.08 12.77
N GLY A 77 23.54 -0.65 11.66
CA GLY A 77 23.42 -2.10 11.65
C GLY A 77 22.01 -2.63 11.87
N THR A 78 21.05 -1.78 12.28
CA THR A 78 19.64 -2.20 12.46
C THR A 78 18.96 -2.43 11.11
N ARG A 79 18.24 -3.55 10.99
CA ARG A 79 17.38 -3.87 9.84
C ARG A 79 16.08 -3.11 9.96
N VAL A 80 15.68 -2.40 8.91
CA VAL A 80 14.49 -1.53 8.92
C VAL A 80 13.68 -1.67 7.64
N ALA A 81 12.36 -1.44 7.75
CA ALA A 81 11.48 -1.12 6.65
C ALA A 81 11.07 0.35 6.74
N SER A 82 10.84 1.00 5.61
CA SER A 82 10.66 2.44 5.55
C SER A 82 9.64 2.88 4.55
N PHE A 83 8.96 3.99 4.86
CA PHE A 83 8.15 4.77 3.93
C PHE A 83 8.75 6.17 3.75
N ALA A 84 8.80 6.69 2.54
CA ALA A 84 8.94 8.12 2.23
C ALA A 84 8.54 8.36 0.77
N MET A 85 8.23 9.60 0.40
CA MET A 85 7.88 9.96 -0.97
C MET A 85 9.12 9.99 -1.88
N GLY A 86 9.36 8.88 -2.60
CA GLY A 86 10.51 8.73 -3.50
C GLY A 86 11.76 8.14 -2.83
N GLY A 87 12.78 7.86 -3.62
CA GLY A 87 14.11 7.42 -3.16
C GLY A 87 14.28 5.94 -2.89
N ALA A 88 13.24 5.11 -2.98
CA ALA A 88 13.36 3.68 -2.64
C ALA A 88 14.09 2.85 -3.71
N LEU A 89 14.02 3.26 -4.97
CA LEU A 89 14.64 2.51 -6.08
C LEU A 89 16.13 2.91 -6.28
N ALA A 90 16.89 2.93 -5.19
CA ALA A 90 18.30 3.29 -5.18
C ALA A 90 19.09 2.44 -4.17
N GLY A 91 20.41 2.40 -4.30
CA GLY A 91 21.28 1.68 -3.35
C GLY A 91 21.28 2.26 -1.93
N ARG A 92 20.95 3.54 -1.78
CA ARG A 92 20.85 4.24 -0.48
C ARG A 92 19.67 5.20 -0.45
N ARG A 93 19.11 5.41 0.75
CA ARG A 93 17.99 6.32 0.97
C ARG A 93 18.13 7.03 2.33
N ALA A 94 17.90 8.34 2.38
CA ALA A 94 17.69 9.07 3.62
C ALA A 94 16.19 9.01 3.97
N VAL A 95 15.86 8.73 5.24
CA VAL A 95 14.49 8.57 5.72
C VAL A 95 14.35 9.15 7.12
N ALA A 96 13.29 9.92 7.36
CA ALA A 96 12.93 10.38 8.71
C ALA A 96 12.78 9.19 9.67
N THR A 97 13.37 9.29 10.85
CA THR A 97 13.38 8.18 11.81
C THR A 97 12.00 7.76 12.27
N ALA A 98 11.02 8.67 12.23
CA ALA A 98 9.61 8.41 12.52
C ALA A 98 8.94 7.47 11.48
N ASP A 99 9.54 7.33 10.28
CA ASP A 99 9.04 6.51 9.19
C ASP A 99 9.80 5.18 9.04
N LEU A 100 10.64 4.85 10.01
CA LEU A 100 11.38 3.60 10.10
C LEU A 100 10.73 2.63 11.08
N GLY A 101 10.40 1.43 10.61
CA GLY A 101 10.02 0.31 11.47
C GLY A 101 11.15 -0.72 11.54
N VAL A 102 11.51 -1.15 12.75
CA VAL A 102 12.55 -2.17 12.98
C VAL A 102 12.05 -3.54 12.53
N VAL A 103 12.81 -4.20 11.67
CA VAL A 103 12.49 -5.53 11.16
C VAL A 103 12.96 -6.59 12.15
N PRO A 104 12.06 -7.39 12.74
CA PRO A 104 12.40 -8.44 13.68
C PRO A 104 13.22 -9.55 13.02
N ASP A 105 13.96 -10.29 13.86
CA ASP A 105 14.66 -11.49 13.43
C ASP A 105 13.66 -12.51 12.81
N GLY A 106 14.12 -13.21 11.77
CA GLY A 106 13.29 -14.19 11.06
C GLY A 106 12.45 -13.64 9.91
N ILE A 107 12.27 -12.32 9.79
CA ILE A 107 11.65 -11.70 8.59
C ILE A 107 12.74 -11.22 7.65
N ASP A 108 12.71 -11.63 6.38
CA ASP A 108 13.64 -11.13 5.37
C ASP A 108 13.25 -9.71 4.89
N LEU A 109 14.25 -8.98 4.35
CA LEU A 109 14.05 -7.59 3.92
C LEU A 109 13.14 -7.46 2.70
N VAL A 110 13.01 -8.50 1.88
CA VAL A 110 12.07 -8.52 0.73
C VAL A 110 10.64 -8.54 1.23
N THR A 111 10.37 -9.39 2.22
CA THR A 111 9.08 -9.43 2.95
C THR A 111 8.78 -8.08 3.60
N ALA A 112 9.74 -7.51 4.30
CA ALA A 112 9.58 -6.23 4.99
C ALA A 112 9.30 -5.07 4.02
N ALA A 113 9.95 -5.04 2.85
CA ALA A 113 9.73 -4.01 1.82
C ALA A 113 8.32 -4.02 1.21
N ALA A 114 7.56 -5.10 1.35
CA ALA A 114 6.20 -5.17 0.81
C ALA A 114 5.14 -4.46 1.69
N LEU A 115 5.49 -4.11 2.93
CA LEU A 115 4.51 -3.69 3.94
C LEU A 115 4.20 -2.18 3.98
N PRO A 116 5.18 -1.24 3.83
CA PRO A 116 4.98 0.13 4.29
C PRO A 116 3.76 0.83 3.68
N ALA A 117 3.77 1.23 2.42
CA ALA A 117 2.67 2.00 1.85
C ALA A 117 1.34 1.23 1.87
N ALA A 118 1.31 0.05 1.26
CA ALA A 118 0.06 -0.69 1.07
C ALA A 118 -0.49 -1.27 2.39
N GLY A 119 0.38 -1.82 3.23
CA GLY A 119 0.00 -2.40 4.53
C GLY A 119 -0.48 -1.33 5.50
N VAL A 120 0.26 -0.22 5.65
CA VAL A 120 -0.12 0.88 6.54
C VAL A 120 -1.39 1.56 6.05
N THR A 121 -1.54 1.77 4.74
CA THR A 121 -2.81 2.27 4.17
C THR A 121 -3.99 1.39 4.56
N ALA A 122 -3.87 0.08 4.40
CA ALA A 122 -4.93 -0.85 4.76
C ALA A 122 -5.21 -0.87 6.27
N LEU A 123 -4.15 -0.87 7.11
CA LEU A 123 -4.27 -0.85 8.57
C LEU A 123 -5.02 0.40 9.05
N ARG A 124 -4.57 1.57 8.60
CA ARG A 124 -5.19 2.86 8.96
C ARG A 124 -6.62 2.97 8.43
N ALA A 125 -6.88 2.48 7.21
CA ALA A 125 -8.23 2.46 6.65
C ALA A 125 -9.17 1.57 7.48
N VAL A 126 -8.76 0.36 7.84
CA VAL A 126 -9.57 -0.53 8.70
C VAL A 126 -9.82 0.10 10.07
N ARG A 127 -8.82 0.73 10.68
CA ARG A 127 -8.96 1.47 11.96
C ARG A 127 -9.93 2.65 11.83
N ARG A 128 -9.91 3.37 10.71
CA ARG A 128 -10.81 4.49 10.43
C ARG A 128 -12.27 4.07 10.32
N LEU A 129 -12.56 2.83 9.90
CA LEU A 129 -13.91 2.27 9.92
C LEU A 129 -14.45 2.05 11.35
N GLY A 130 -13.60 2.12 12.38
CA GLY A 130 -13.97 1.91 13.77
C GLY A 130 -14.24 0.44 14.10
N THR A 131 -15.24 0.16 14.94
CA THR A 131 -15.57 -1.21 15.33
C THR A 131 -16.23 -1.98 14.20
N VAL A 132 -15.53 -2.94 13.64
CA VAL A 132 -16.00 -3.79 12.52
C VAL A 132 -16.36 -5.22 12.94
N LEU A 133 -16.19 -5.58 14.21
CA LEU A 133 -16.55 -6.92 14.74
C LEU A 133 -18.00 -7.26 14.42
N GLY A 134 -18.21 -8.37 13.70
CA GLY A 134 -19.53 -8.85 13.27
C GLY A 134 -20.21 -8.00 12.20
N ARG A 135 -19.54 -6.95 11.68
CA ARG A 135 -20.09 -6.08 10.65
C ARG A 135 -19.58 -6.46 9.26
N ARG A 136 -20.39 -6.17 8.25
CA ARG A 136 -19.99 -6.38 6.84
C ARG A 136 -19.10 -5.23 6.38
N VAL A 137 -17.94 -5.55 5.80
CA VAL A 137 -16.99 -4.60 5.22
C VAL A 137 -16.71 -4.98 3.77
N LEU A 138 -16.96 -4.07 2.84
CA LEU A 138 -16.61 -4.22 1.44
C LEU A 138 -15.20 -3.71 1.18
N VAL A 139 -14.39 -4.52 0.51
CA VAL A 139 -13.08 -4.11 -0.01
C VAL A 139 -13.14 -4.17 -1.53
N THR A 140 -13.07 -3.04 -2.21
CA THR A 140 -12.97 -3.01 -3.67
C THR A 140 -11.52 -3.11 -4.13
N GLY A 141 -11.29 -3.60 -5.35
CA GLY A 141 -9.92 -3.85 -5.80
C GLY A 141 -9.16 -4.82 -4.89
N ALA A 142 -9.88 -5.77 -4.30
CA ALA A 142 -9.37 -6.67 -3.26
C ALA A 142 -8.16 -7.51 -3.68
N SER A 143 -7.92 -7.70 -4.98
CA SER A 143 -6.75 -8.42 -5.51
C SER A 143 -5.45 -7.61 -5.56
N GLY A 144 -5.51 -6.28 -5.36
CA GLY A 144 -4.35 -5.39 -5.37
C GLY A 144 -3.58 -5.37 -4.04
N GLY A 145 -2.51 -4.56 -3.99
CA GLY A 145 -1.65 -4.44 -2.79
C GLY A 145 -2.44 -4.05 -1.54
N VAL A 146 -3.04 -2.87 -1.51
CA VAL A 146 -3.87 -2.41 -0.38
C VAL A 146 -5.04 -3.36 -0.12
N GLY A 147 -5.71 -3.83 -1.19
CA GLY A 147 -6.90 -4.68 -1.07
C GLY A 147 -6.63 -6.00 -0.34
N ARG A 148 -5.53 -6.69 -0.65
CA ARG A 148 -5.17 -7.97 0.01
C ARG A 148 -4.83 -7.77 1.49
N PHE A 149 -4.17 -6.68 1.85
CA PHE A 149 -3.95 -6.33 3.25
C PHE A 149 -5.26 -5.96 3.96
N ALA A 150 -6.12 -5.16 3.32
CA ALA A 150 -7.39 -4.74 3.91
C ALA A 150 -8.32 -5.94 4.17
N VAL A 151 -8.37 -6.93 3.27
CA VAL A 151 -9.11 -8.19 3.48
C VAL A 151 -8.63 -8.91 4.75
N GLN A 152 -7.32 -9.11 4.89
CA GLN A 152 -6.74 -9.79 6.03
C GLN A 152 -6.97 -9.02 7.34
N LEU A 153 -6.68 -7.72 7.34
CA LEU A 153 -6.78 -6.89 8.54
C LEU A 153 -8.23 -6.71 9.00
N ALA A 154 -9.18 -6.54 8.06
CA ALA A 154 -10.60 -6.48 8.40
C ALA A 154 -11.10 -7.83 8.95
N ALA A 155 -10.69 -8.95 8.37
CA ALA A 155 -11.01 -10.29 8.88
C ALA A 155 -10.42 -10.52 10.28
N LEU A 156 -9.15 -10.13 10.51
CA LEU A 156 -8.51 -10.17 11.83
C LEU A 156 -9.25 -9.32 12.87
N ALA A 157 -9.86 -8.20 12.45
CA ALA A 157 -10.69 -7.35 13.29
C ALA A 157 -12.12 -7.90 13.49
N GLY A 158 -12.43 -9.07 12.93
CA GLY A 158 -13.71 -9.76 13.11
C GLY A 158 -14.83 -9.31 12.15
N ALA A 159 -14.49 -8.64 11.04
CA ALA A 159 -15.46 -8.27 10.03
C ALA A 159 -15.90 -9.47 9.17
N HIS A 160 -17.14 -9.42 8.67
CA HIS A 160 -17.57 -10.22 7.53
C HIS A 160 -17.14 -9.51 6.25
N VAL A 161 -16.01 -9.95 5.68
CA VAL A 161 -15.37 -9.26 4.55
C VAL A 161 -15.98 -9.69 3.21
N VAL A 162 -16.45 -8.72 2.44
CA VAL A 162 -16.88 -8.86 1.04
C VAL A 162 -15.76 -8.31 0.15
N ALA A 163 -15.09 -9.17 -0.59
CA ALA A 163 -13.97 -8.82 -1.46
C ALA A 163 -14.46 -8.69 -2.91
N HIS A 164 -14.44 -7.46 -3.46
CA HIS A 164 -14.77 -7.23 -4.86
C HIS A 164 -13.51 -7.26 -5.72
N VAL A 165 -13.58 -7.98 -6.83
CA VAL A 165 -12.53 -8.10 -7.84
C VAL A 165 -13.08 -7.88 -9.25
N GLY A 166 -12.29 -7.34 -10.16
CA GLY A 166 -12.73 -7.04 -11.53
C GLY A 166 -12.93 -8.26 -12.43
N SER A 167 -12.58 -9.48 -11.99
CA SER A 167 -12.85 -10.75 -12.67
C SER A 167 -12.64 -11.92 -11.72
N ALA A 168 -13.35 -13.03 -11.93
CA ALA A 168 -13.30 -14.19 -11.04
C ALA A 168 -11.89 -14.78 -10.83
N PRO A 169 -11.01 -14.90 -11.84
CA PRO A 169 -9.65 -15.39 -11.60
C PRO A 169 -8.83 -14.55 -10.64
N ARG A 170 -9.11 -13.25 -10.55
CA ARG A 170 -8.40 -12.33 -9.63
C ARG A 170 -8.82 -12.51 -8.17
N GLY A 171 -9.92 -13.23 -7.92
CA GLY A 171 -10.38 -13.59 -6.58
C GLY A 171 -9.63 -14.75 -5.94
N ALA A 172 -8.73 -15.40 -6.66
CA ALA A 172 -7.97 -16.54 -6.16
C ALA A 172 -7.20 -16.18 -4.87
N GLY A 173 -7.28 -17.04 -3.86
CA GLY A 173 -6.63 -16.89 -2.56
C GLY A 173 -7.30 -15.89 -1.60
N LEU A 174 -8.34 -15.13 -2.00
CA LEU A 174 -8.94 -14.14 -1.10
C LEU A 174 -9.77 -14.76 0.02
N ARG A 175 -10.35 -15.95 -0.18
CA ARG A 175 -11.07 -16.67 0.88
C ARG A 175 -10.11 -17.15 1.97
N GLU A 176 -8.97 -17.66 1.57
CA GLU A 176 -7.88 -18.11 2.45
C GLU A 176 -7.30 -16.94 3.26
N LEU A 177 -7.36 -15.72 2.70
CA LEU A 177 -6.99 -14.48 3.39
C LEU A 177 -8.09 -13.93 4.31
N GLY A 178 -9.25 -14.60 4.41
CA GLY A 178 -10.33 -14.23 5.32
C GLY A 178 -11.53 -13.54 4.67
N ALA A 179 -11.61 -13.45 3.32
CA ALA A 179 -12.82 -12.98 2.67
C ALA A 179 -13.95 -14.00 2.84
N ALA A 180 -15.06 -13.58 3.46
CA ALA A 180 -16.26 -14.40 3.58
C ALA A 180 -16.97 -14.54 2.21
N GLU A 181 -16.96 -13.47 1.42
CA GLU A 181 -17.53 -13.44 0.08
C GLU A 181 -16.51 -12.86 -0.91
N VAL A 182 -16.50 -13.43 -2.14
CA VAL A 182 -15.71 -12.89 -3.26
C VAL A 182 -16.69 -12.66 -4.41
N VAL A 183 -16.77 -11.41 -4.88
CA VAL A 183 -17.75 -10.98 -5.89
C VAL A 183 -17.08 -10.23 -7.04
N THR A 184 -17.69 -10.27 -8.23
CA THR A 184 -17.20 -9.56 -9.43
C THR A 184 -18.07 -8.37 -9.83
N ASP A 185 -19.23 -8.25 -9.20
CA ASP A 185 -20.14 -7.11 -9.28
C ASP A 185 -20.75 -6.87 -7.88
N LEU A 186 -21.46 -5.78 -7.72
CA LEU A 186 -22.07 -5.40 -6.44
C LEU A 186 -23.58 -5.67 -6.40
N ASP A 187 -24.17 -6.22 -7.47
CA ASP A 187 -25.58 -6.53 -7.53
C ASP A 187 -25.93 -7.64 -6.53
N GLY A 188 -26.94 -7.40 -5.71
CA GLY A 188 -27.39 -8.35 -4.69
C GLY A 188 -26.48 -8.46 -3.46
N VAL A 189 -25.42 -7.68 -3.37
CA VAL A 189 -24.60 -7.60 -2.15
C VAL A 189 -25.43 -6.95 -1.04
N ALA A 190 -25.51 -7.61 0.10
CA ALA A 190 -26.22 -7.09 1.26
C ALA A 190 -25.54 -5.82 1.81
N PRO A 191 -26.29 -4.91 2.46
CA PRO A 191 -25.74 -3.67 2.99
C PRO A 191 -24.48 -3.87 3.84
N VAL A 192 -23.52 -2.92 3.72
CA VAL A 192 -22.23 -2.95 4.38
C VAL A 192 -22.07 -1.77 5.34
N HIS A 193 -21.37 -1.99 6.45
CA HIS A 193 -21.07 -0.95 7.43
C HIS A 193 -19.91 -0.04 6.98
N GLY A 194 -18.92 -0.60 6.29
CA GLY A 194 -17.74 0.11 5.85
C GLY A 194 -17.28 -0.33 4.48
N VAL A 195 -16.65 0.57 3.76
CA VAL A 195 -16.03 0.30 2.46
C VAL A 195 -14.59 0.81 2.48
N VAL A 196 -13.64 -0.08 2.14
CA VAL A 196 -12.28 0.30 1.77
C VAL A 196 -12.22 0.32 0.24
N GLU A 197 -12.29 1.51 -0.33
CA GLU A 197 -12.50 1.70 -1.76
C GLU A 197 -11.20 2.09 -2.47
N ASN A 198 -10.70 1.21 -3.37
CA ASN A 198 -9.41 1.36 -4.04
C ASN A 198 -9.55 1.64 -5.56
N VAL A 199 -10.74 1.70 -6.11
CA VAL A 199 -10.97 1.70 -7.56
C VAL A 199 -11.47 3.03 -8.10
N GLY A 200 -12.37 3.68 -7.37
CA GLY A 200 -13.02 4.92 -7.80
C GLY A 200 -14.04 4.73 -8.94
N GLY A 201 -14.46 5.84 -9.52
CA GLY A 201 -15.37 5.84 -10.65
C GLY A 201 -16.75 5.26 -10.33
N PRO A 202 -17.38 4.56 -11.30
CA PRO A 202 -18.70 3.96 -11.10
C PRO A 202 -18.75 2.94 -9.95
N LEU A 203 -17.62 2.30 -9.61
CA LEU A 203 -17.59 1.31 -8.54
C LEU A 203 -17.72 1.98 -7.15
N LEU A 204 -17.07 3.13 -6.91
CA LEU A 204 -17.30 3.91 -5.70
C LEU A 204 -18.77 4.35 -5.62
N THR A 205 -19.33 4.85 -6.73
CA THR A 205 -20.74 5.23 -6.81
C THR A 205 -21.66 4.08 -6.36
N ALA A 206 -21.46 2.88 -6.92
CA ALA A 206 -22.23 1.69 -6.56
C ALA A 206 -21.98 1.26 -5.10
N ALA A 207 -20.72 1.31 -4.61
CA ALA A 207 -20.39 0.94 -3.23
C ALA A 207 -21.09 1.85 -2.19
N VAL A 208 -21.25 3.14 -2.50
CA VAL A 208 -21.95 4.10 -1.62
C VAL A 208 -23.41 3.71 -1.43
N THR A 209 -24.10 3.23 -2.48
CA THR A 209 -25.51 2.81 -2.36
C THR A 209 -25.70 1.60 -1.45
N LEU A 210 -24.65 0.80 -1.23
CA LEU A 210 -24.67 -0.37 -0.34
C LEU A 210 -24.42 -0.02 1.13
N LEU A 211 -24.09 1.23 1.46
CA LEU A 211 -23.84 1.59 2.85
C LEU A 211 -25.09 1.43 3.71
N ALA A 212 -24.97 0.69 4.81
CA ALA A 212 -25.97 0.65 5.86
C ALA A 212 -26.06 2.01 6.58
N GLU A 213 -27.09 2.19 7.41
CA GLU A 213 -27.21 3.36 8.28
C GLU A 213 -25.95 3.54 9.16
N GLY A 214 -25.42 4.75 9.21
CA GLY A 214 -24.18 5.08 9.91
C GLY A 214 -22.90 4.53 9.26
N GLY A 215 -23.01 3.96 8.07
CA GLY A 215 -21.85 3.40 7.34
C GLY A 215 -20.97 4.47 6.72
N VAL A 216 -19.71 4.10 6.44
CA VAL A 216 -18.71 4.98 5.84
C VAL A 216 -17.99 4.31 4.68
N ALA A 217 -17.84 5.01 3.56
CA ALA A 217 -16.97 4.64 2.46
C ALA A 217 -15.69 5.48 2.48
N LEU A 218 -14.55 4.83 2.58
CA LEU A 218 -13.24 5.46 2.50
C LEU A 218 -12.74 5.37 1.05
N SER A 219 -12.65 6.49 0.36
CA SER A 219 -12.02 6.58 -0.96
C SER A 219 -10.51 6.62 -0.78
N VAL A 220 -9.88 5.44 -0.90
CA VAL A 220 -8.44 5.22 -0.68
C VAL A 220 -7.66 5.36 -1.98
N GLY A 221 -8.25 4.90 -3.10
CA GLY A 221 -7.57 4.90 -4.39
C GLY A 221 -8.49 5.20 -5.56
N GLN A 222 -7.88 5.40 -6.73
CA GLN A 222 -8.59 5.72 -7.99
C GLN A 222 -8.04 4.89 -9.15
N ALA A 223 -7.94 3.56 -8.96
CA ALA A 223 -7.35 2.67 -9.97
C ALA A 223 -8.11 2.65 -11.30
N SER A 224 -9.36 3.10 -11.36
CA SER A 224 -10.12 3.26 -12.61
C SER A 224 -9.68 4.46 -13.44
N GLY A 225 -9.07 5.48 -12.81
CA GLY A 225 -8.80 6.78 -13.45
C GLY A 225 -10.05 7.58 -13.82
N GLN A 226 -11.25 7.12 -13.41
CA GLN A 226 -12.52 7.76 -13.76
C GLN A 226 -13.09 8.58 -12.59
N PRO A 227 -13.78 9.69 -12.85
CA PRO A 227 -14.48 10.44 -11.81
C PRO A 227 -15.63 9.62 -11.22
N SER A 228 -15.88 9.80 -9.92
CA SER A 228 -17.03 9.22 -9.22
C SER A 228 -18.15 10.24 -9.15
N THR A 229 -19.41 9.80 -9.33
CA THR A 229 -20.59 10.65 -9.24
C THR A 229 -21.52 10.14 -8.15
N ILE A 230 -21.88 11.00 -7.19
CA ILE A 230 -22.79 10.67 -6.10
C ILE A 230 -24.06 11.51 -6.26
N ASP A 231 -25.22 10.84 -6.37
CA ASP A 231 -26.53 11.48 -6.37
C ASP A 231 -27.00 11.72 -4.93
N PHE A 232 -26.70 12.90 -4.39
CA PHE A 232 -27.08 13.26 -3.02
C PHE A 232 -28.60 13.30 -2.80
N GLU A 233 -29.42 13.48 -3.82
CA GLU A 233 -30.87 13.42 -3.68
C GLU A 233 -31.37 11.97 -3.54
N ALA A 234 -30.76 11.04 -4.28
CA ALA A 234 -31.00 9.62 -4.09
C ALA A 234 -30.56 9.18 -2.69
N GLU A 235 -29.39 9.65 -2.23
CA GLU A 235 -28.86 9.34 -0.89
C GLU A 235 -29.75 9.88 0.23
N ARG A 236 -30.32 11.10 0.10
CA ARG A 236 -31.28 11.63 1.07
C ARG A 236 -32.55 10.80 1.15
N ARG A 237 -33.05 10.27 0.01
CA ARG A 237 -34.23 9.40 0.00
C ARG A 237 -34.00 8.04 0.65
N HIS A 238 -32.77 7.54 0.59
CA HIS A 238 -32.39 6.32 1.31
C HIS A 238 -32.41 6.51 2.82
N GLY A 239 -32.15 7.72 3.29
CA GLY A 239 -32.05 8.02 4.71
C GLY A 239 -30.76 7.45 5.33
N GLY A 240 -30.62 7.64 6.64
CA GLY A 240 -29.44 7.20 7.40
C GLY A 240 -28.25 8.17 7.27
N HIS A 241 -27.44 8.24 8.31
CA HIS A 241 -26.22 9.05 8.32
C HIS A 241 -25.07 8.25 7.68
N ARG A 242 -24.94 8.34 6.35
CA ARG A 242 -23.86 7.69 5.58
C ARG A 242 -22.80 8.71 5.21
N ALA A 243 -21.53 8.31 5.20
CA ALA A 243 -20.43 9.20 4.88
C ALA A 243 -19.58 8.64 3.72
N VAL A 244 -19.09 9.54 2.88
CA VAL A 244 -18.00 9.26 1.93
C VAL A 244 -16.84 10.16 2.33
N GLU A 245 -15.68 9.57 2.54
CA GLU A 245 -14.51 10.26 3.04
C GLU A 245 -13.32 10.02 2.10
N VAL A 246 -12.65 11.09 1.69
CA VAL A 246 -11.35 10.97 1.03
C VAL A 246 -10.33 10.56 2.08
N PHE A 247 -9.72 9.41 1.86
CA PHE A 247 -8.74 8.87 2.80
C PHE A 247 -7.33 9.05 2.27
N THR A 248 -6.50 9.78 3.01
CA THR A 248 -5.07 9.92 2.78
C THR A 248 -4.31 9.29 3.96
N VAL A 249 -3.33 8.46 3.64
CA VAL A 249 -2.66 7.60 4.63
C VAL A 249 -1.86 8.38 5.68
N ASP A 250 -1.41 9.59 5.37
CA ASP A 250 -0.57 10.47 6.18
C ASP A 250 -1.38 11.40 7.09
N THR A 251 -2.68 11.59 6.82
CA THR A 251 -3.50 12.55 7.57
C THR A 251 -3.72 12.12 9.02
N GLY A 252 -3.23 12.92 9.95
CA GLY A 252 -3.46 12.72 11.39
C GLY A 252 -2.52 11.72 12.06
N TYR A 253 -1.45 11.30 11.39
CA TYR A 253 -0.46 10.36 11.94
C TYR A 253 0.95 10.99 11.99
N ALA A 254 1.70 10.64 13.04
CA ALA A 254 3.06 11.13 13.28
C ALA A 254 4.12 10.13 12.77
N GLY A 255 4.08 9.80 11.48
CA GLY A 255 5.01 8.86 10.87
C GLY A 255 4.43 7.46 10.64
N PHE A 256 5.22 6.61 9.99
CA PHE A 256 4.84 5.27 9.56
C PHE A 256 5.47 4.16 10.41
N GLY A 257 6.55 4.46 11.14
CA GLY A 257 7.39 3.46 11.80
C GLY A 257 6.62 2.51 12.72
N GLY A 258 5.79 3.05 13.62
CA GLY A 258 5.01 2.23 14.55
C GLY A 258 4.00 1.31 13.88
N ASP A 259 3.32 1.77 12.82
CA ASP A 259 2.38 0.95 12.05
C ASP A 259 3.11 -0.13 11.23
N ILE A 260 4.31 0.18 10.71
CA ILE A 260 5.18 -0.80 10.02
C ILE A 260 5.59 -1.89 11.02
N GLU A 261 6.02 -1.54 12.22
CA GLU A 261 6.40 -2.51 13.26
C GLU A 261 5.23 -3.40 13.69
N GLU A 262 4.02 -2.84 13.80
CA GLU A 262 2.82 -3.63 14.09
C GLU A 262 2.55 -4.66 12.98
N LEU A 263 2.62 -4.24 11.71
CA LEU A 263 2.44 -5.15 10.58
C LEU A 263 3.53 -6.23 10.54
N LEU A 264 4.79 -5.87 10.78
CA LEU A 264 5.90 -6.81 10.90
C LEU A 264 5.65 -7.81 12.04
N GLY A 265 5.11 -7.37 13.17
CA GLY A 265 4.72 -8.22 14.29
C GLY A 265 3.61 -9.22 13.90
N LEU A 266 2.62 -8.80 13.10
CA LEU A 266 1.59 -9.69 12.58
C LEU A 266 2.16 -10.71 11.60
N VAL A 267 3.10 -10.31 10.75
CA VAL A 267 3.80 -11.24 9.83
C VAL A 267 4.63 -12.25 10.62
N ALA A 268 5.41 -11.79 11.61
CA ALA A 268 6.21 -12.67 12.47
C ALA A 268 5.36 -13.71 13.22
N ALA A 269 4.14 -13.32 13.60
CA ALA A 269 3.16 -14.20 14.25
C ALA A 269 2.41 -15.12 13.28
N GLY A 270 2.67 -15.06 11.97
CA GLY A 270 1.97 -15.81 10.93
C GLY A 270 0.50 -15.41 10.77
N ARG A 271 0.12 -14.20 11.21
CA ARG A 271 -1.26 -13.68 11.17
C ARG A 271 -1.52 -12.76 9.99
N LEU A 272 -0.48 -12.31 9.30
CA LEU A 272 -0.54 -11.48 8.10
C LEU A 272 0.43 -12.04 7.06
N ASP A 273 -0.04 -12.22 5.83
CA ASP A 273 0.77 -12.62 4.68
C ASP A 273 1.04 -11.38 3.81
N PRO A 274 2.30 -11.00 3.54
CA PRO A 274 2.66 -9.81 2.75
C PRO A 274 2.22 -9.87 1.30
N GLN A 275 1.80 -11.01 0.80
CA GLN A 275 1.21 -11.20 -0.54
C GLN A 275 2.09 -10.68 -1.68
N ILE A 276 3.33 -11.17 -1.75
CA ILE A 276 4.28 -10.82 -2.81
C ILE A 276 3.95 -11.65 -4.05
N GLY A 277 3.30 -11.04 -5.05
CA GLY A 277 2.91 -11.67 -6.30
C GLY A 277 3.98 -11.61 -7.40
N TRP A 278 5.00 -10.75 -7.20
CA TRP A 278 6.17 -10.68 -8.07
C TRP A 278 7.42 -10.36 -7.25
N ARG A 279 8.51 -11.07 -7.52
CA ARG A 279 9.82 -10.86 -6.89
C ARG A 279 10.93 -11.05 -7.91
N GLY A 280 11.93 -10.19 -7.91
CA GLY A 280 13.10 -10.32 -8.77
C GLY A 280 14.15 -9.24 -8.55
N SER A 281 15.30 -9.36 -9.24
CA SER A 281 16.32 -8.30 -9.25
C SER A 281 15.76 -7.00 -9.84
N TRP A 282 16.24 -5.86 -9.36
CA TRP A 282 15.91 -4.56 -9.94
C TRP A 282 16.36 -4.39 -11.40
N ASP A 283 17.23 -5.24 -11.92
CA ASP A 283 17.52 -5.32 -13.35
C ASP A 283 16.28 -5.71 -14.19
N ARG A 284 15.28 -6.32 -13.53
CA ARG A 284 13.97 -6.67 -14.08
C ARG A 284 12.87 -5.71 -13.64
N ALA A 285 13.20 -4.52 -13.16
CA ALA A 285 12.23 -3.56 -12.65
C ALA A 285 11.18 -3.14 -13.71
N VAL A 286 11.59 -3.03 -14.97
CA VAL A 286 10.66 -2.76 -16.10
C VAL A 286 9.61 -3.87 -16.21
N GLU A 287 10.02 -5.14 -16.12
CA GLU A 287 9.09 -6.28 -16.14
C GLU A 287 8.10 -6.22 -14.96
N ALA A 288 8.59 -5.91 -13.75
CA ALA A 288 7.75 -5.74 -12.57
C ALA A 288 6.71 -4.62 -12.77
N ALA A 289 7.16 -3.47 -13.28
CA ALA A 289 6.31 -2.31 -13.55
C ALA A 289 5.24 -2.61 -14.60
N GLU A 290 5.60 -3.27 -15.69
CA GLU A 290 4.67 -3.69 -16.74
C GLU A 290 3.64 -4.71 -16.23
N ALA A 291 4.09 -5.69 -15.43
CA ALA A 291 3.19 -6.67 -14.84
C ALA A 291 2.18 -6.03 -13.89
N LEU A 292 2.60 -5.02 -13.11
CA LEU A 292 1.74 -4.28 -12.21
C LEU A 292 0.72 -3.40 -12.99
N ARG A 293 1.17 -2.65 -14.01
CA ARG A 293 0.30 -1.87 -14.92
C ARG A 293 -0.72 -2.76 -15.63
N ALA A 294 -0.30 -3.91 -16.10
CA ALA A 294 -1.16 -4.91 -16.74
C ALA A 294 -2.07 -5.65 -15.75
N ARG A 295 -2.01 -5.31 -14.43
CA ARG A 295 -2.79 -5.95 -13.37
C ARG A 295 -2.58 -7.46 -13.27
N LYS A 296 -1.37 -7.94 -13.61
CA LYS A 296 -0.97 -9.36 -13.54
C LYS A 296 -0.35 -9.74 -12.20
N VAL A 297 -0.06 -8.76 -11.34
CA VAL A 297 0.46 -8.98 -9.99
C VAL A 297 -0.69 -9.10 -9.01
N ALA A 298 -0.75 -10.19 -8.27
CA ALA A 298 -1.65 -10.36 -7.13
C ALA A 298 -0.93 -9.91 -5.86
N GLY A 299 -1.32 -8.75 -5.30
CA GLY A 299 -0.61 -8.14 -4.17
C GLY A 299 0.53 -7.23 -4.60
N LYS A 300 1.73 -7.45 -4.03
CA LYS A 300 2.90 -6.56 -4.15
C LYS A 300 3.93 -7.07 -5.17
N ALA A 301 4.61 -6.13 -5.82
CA ALA A 301 5.79 -6.40 -6.65
C ALA A 301 7.04 -5.85 -5.93
N VAL A 302 7.99 -6.72 -5.61
CA VAL A 302 9.21 -6.38 -4.87
C VAL A 302 10.44 -6.61 -5.73
N VAL A 303 11.32 -5.62 -5.79
CA VAL A 303 12.62 -5.69 -6.45
C VAL A 303 13.75 -5.77 -5.43
N GLU A 304 14.69 -6.67 -5.65
CA GLU A 304 15.91 -6.85 -4.87
C GLU A 304 17.00 -5.95 -5.46
N ILE A 305 17.52 -5.01 -4.65
CA ILE A 305 18.47 -3.98 -5.08
C ILE A 305 19.92 -4.42 -4.87
N GLY A 306 20.19 -5.05 -3.74
CA GLY A 306 21.53 -5.57 -3.43
C GLY A 306 21.57 -6.38 -2.13
N THR A 307 22.71 -7.06 -1.90
CA THR A 307 23.03 -7.64 -0.58
C THR A 307 23.63 -6.56 0.31
N VAL A 308 23.07 -6.37 1.47
CA VAL A 308 23.54 -5.45 2.52
C VAL A 308 24.23 -6.26 3.61
#